data_6d0a9366f7af7a3c326d9321050320a7
#
_entry.id   6d0a9366f7af7a3c326d9321050320a7
#
_cell.length_a   1.000
_cell.length_b   1.000
_cell.length_c   1.000
_cell.angle_alpha   90.00
_cell.angle_beta   90.00
_cell.angle_gamma   90.00
#
_symmetry.space_group_name_H-M   'P 1'
#
loop_
_entity.id
_entity.type
_entity.pdbx_description
1 polymer ?
#
loop_
_entity_poly.entity_id
_entity_poly.type
_entity_poly.pdbx_seq_one_letter_code
_entity_poly.pdbx_strand_id
1 'polypeptide(L)' 'MAVPALRRLVSSRRRAGQLDPEVLGQLHTTLVNERQQLRSGGAAADELERNRLAIVECQWELSRALIERYLPPAAAASLA' A
#
# COMPACT_ATOMS: atom_id res chain seq x y z
N MET A 1 -8.51 13.94 6.91
CA MET A 1 -7.60 13.51 5.86
C MET A 1 -7.35 12.02 5.94
N ALA A 2 -7.56 11.33 4.84
CA ALA A 2 -7.50 9.88 4.79
C ALA A 2 -6.07 9.32 4.84
N VAL A 3 -5.10 10.04 4.27
CA VAL A 3 -3.74 9.51 4.12
C VAL A 3 -3.05 9.18 5.46
N PRO A 4 -3.08 10.05 6.48
CA PRO A 4 -2.47 9.69 7.76
C PRO A 4 -3.13 8.47 8.41
N ALA A 5 -4.44 8.32 8.29
CA ALA A 5 -5.16 7.18 8.86
C ALA A 5 -4.77 5.88 8.15
N LEU A 6 -4.69 5.90 6.81
CA LEU A 6 -4.29 4.74 6.04
C LEU A 6 -2.85 4.34 6.35
N ARG A 7 -1.97 5.31 6.46
CA ARG A 7 -0.58 5.06 6.80
C ARG A 7 -0.43 4.42 8.17
N ARG A 8 -1.22 4.90 9.13
CA ARG A 8 -1.24 4.33 10.47
C ARG A 8 -1.71 2.88 10.46
N LEU A 9 -2.72 2.57 9.67
CA LEU A 9 -3.23 1.22 9.54
C LEU A 9 -2.16 0.28 8.97
N VAL A 10 -1.47 0.68 7.90
CA VAL A 10 -0.42 -0.11 7.30
C VAL A 10 0.72 -0.33 8.29
N SER A 11 1.16 0.71 8.98
CA SER A 11 2.23 0.62 9.97
C SER A 11 1.86 -0.31 11.12
N SER A 12 0.60 -0.25 11.57
CA SER A 12 0.11 -1.09 12.64
C SER A 12 0.13 -2.57 12.26
N ARG A 13 -0.30 -2.89 11.05
CA ARG A 13 -0.29 -4.25 10.55
C ARG A 13 1.12 -4.76 10.30
N ARG A 14 2.01 -3.90 9.86
CA ARG A 14 3.42 -4.23 9.69
C ARG A 14 4.06 -4.64 11.01
N ARG A 15 3.74 -3.94 12.09
CA ARG A 15 4.23 -4.28 13.42
C ARG A 15 3.68 -5.61 13.91
N ALA A 16 2.48 -5.97 13.49
CA ALA A 16 1.90 -7.27 13.81
C ALA A 16 2.57 -8.41 13.03
N GLY A 17 3.42 -8.10 12.06
CA GLY A 17 4.18 -9.09 11.31
C GLY A 17 3.41 -9.76 10.19
N GLN A 18 2.16 -9.35 9.96
CA GLN A 18 1.35 -9.96 8.90
C GLN A 18 0.52 -8.92 8.19
N LEU A 19 0.75 -8.80 6.89
CA LEU A 19 -0.07 -7.98 6.01
C LEU A 19 -0.82 -8.89 5.06
N ASP A 20 -2.14 -8.83 5.11
CA ASP A 20 -3.00 -9.63 4.26
C ASP A 20 -3.04 -9.00 2.86
N PRO A 21 -2.69 -9.75 1.79
CA PRO A 21 -2.75 -9.23 0.44
C PRO A 21 -4.13 -8.69 0.05
N GLU A 22 -5.20 -9.29 0.55
CA GLU A 22 -6.54 -8.81 0.25
C GLU A 22 -6.80 -7.44 0.86
N VAL A 23 -6.37 -7.23 2.09
CA VAL A 23 -6.49 -5.94 2.76
C VAL A 23 -5.65 -4.89 2.05
N LEU A 24 -4.44 -5.24 1.66
CA LEU A 24 -3.56 -4.34 0.92
C LEU A 24 -4.13 -3.99 -0.45
N GLY A 25 -4.76 -4.96 -1.12
CA GLY A 25 -5.45 -4.70 -2.39
C GLY A 25 -6.60 -3.72 -2.22
N GLN A 26 -7.36 -3.84 -1.14
CA GLN A 26 -8.44 -2.90 -0.83
C GLN A 26 -7.90 -1.51 -0.54
N LEU A 27 -6.81 -1.42 0.22
CA LEU A 27 -6.15 -0.15 0.50
C LEU A 27 -5.65 0.50 -0.79
N HIS A 28 -5.08 -0.30 -1.69
CA HIS A 28 -4.61 0.21 -2.98
C HIS A 28 -5.77 0.81 -3.78
N THR A 29 -6.88 0.11 -3.86
CA THR A 29 -8.07 0.60 -4.55
C THR A 29 -8.57 1.90 -3.94
N THR A 30 -8.61 1.97 -2.62
CA THR A 30 -9.03 3.17 -1.90
C THR A 30 -8.12 4.35 -2.22
N LEU A 31 -6.81 4.13 -2.24
CA LEU A 31 -5.85 5.17 -2.54
C LEU A 31 -5.94 5.68 -3.97
N VAL A 32 -6.20 4.77 -4.92
CA VAL A 32 -6.38 5.15 -6.33
C VAL A 32 -7.65 5.98 -6.48
N ASN A 33 -8.74 5.59 -5.83
CA ASN A 33 -9.98 6.37 -5.86
C ASN A 33 -9.78 7.74 -5.22
N GLU A 34 -9.06 7.80 -4.11
CA GLU A 34 -8.72 9.06 -3.45
C GLU A 34 -7.92 9.96 -4.38
N ARG A 35 -6.99 9.40 -5.15
CA ARG A 35 -6.23 10.17 -6.11
C ARG A 35 -7.13 10.83 -7.15
N GLN A 36 -8.12 10.11 -7.65
CA GLN A 36 -9.06 10.68 -8.61
C GLN A 36 -9.87 11.82 -8.01
N GLN A 37 -10.30 11.65 -6.77
CA GLN A 37 -11.03 12.70 -6.07
C GLN A 37 -10.16 13.93 -5.83
N LEU A 38 -8.91 13.74 -5.47
CA LEU A 38 -7.98 14.83 -5.28
C LEU A 38 -7.75 15.61 -6.58
N ARG A 39 -7.57 14.90 -7.69
CA ARG A 39 -7.36 15.54 -8.98
C ARG A 39 -8.61 16.28 -9.44
N SER A 40 -9.77 15.70 -9.28
CA SER A 40 -11.04 16.32 -9.64
C SER A 40 -11.36 17.55 -8.78
N GLY A 41 -10.94 17.52 -7.53
CA GLY A 41 -11.16 18.62 -6.59
C GLY A 41 -10.10 19.72 -6.66
N GLY A 42 -9.11 19.60 -7.54
CA GLY A 42 -8.07 20.61 -7.65
C GLY A 42 -7.10 20.63 -6.49
N ALA A 43 -6.78 19.46 -5.94
CA ALA A 43 -5.87 19.37 -4.81
C ALA A 43 -4.48 19.93 -5.13
N ALA A 44 -3.79 20.42 -4.11
CA ALA A 44 -2.45 20.95 -4.24
C ALA A 44 -1.44 19.85 -4.60
N ALA A 45 -0.33 20.26 -5.21
CA ALA A 45 0.69 19.32 -5.66
C ALA A 45 1.25 18.47 -4.54
N ASP A 46 1.40 19.02 -3.33
CA ASP A 46 1.92 18.27 -2.19
C ASP A 46 0.93 17.20 -1.71
N GLU A 47 -0.36 17.44 -1.83
CA GLU A 47 -1.37 16.44 -1.50
C GLU A 47 -1.34 15.29 -2.50
N LEU A 48 -1.21 15.60 -3.78
CA LEU A 48 -1.09 14.59 -4.82
C LEU A 48 0.18 13.77 -4.65
N GLU A 49 1.27 14.41 -4.25
CA GLU A 49 2.53 13.71 -4.03
C GLU A 49 2.44 12.77 -2.82
N ARG A 50 1.82 13.19 -1.74
CA ARG A 50 1.60 12.31 -0.59
C ARG A 50 0.76 11.09 -0.97
N ASN A 51 -0.28 11.31 -1.77
CA ASN A 51 -1.10 10.22 -2.27
C ASN A 51 -0.29 9.27 -3.14
N ARG A 52 0.55 9.79 -4.04
CA ARG A 52 1.41 8.98 -4.90
C ARG A 52 2.35 8.11 -4.08
N LEU A 53 2.98 8.69 -3.06
CA LEU A 53 3.90 7.95 -2.20
C LEU A 53 3.17 6.86 -1.43
N ALA A 54 1.96 7.14 -0.97
CA ALA A 54 1.15 6.14 -0.28
C ALA A 54 0.79 4.96 -1.20
N ILE A 55 0.47 5.24 -2.45
CA ILE A 55 0.18 4.21 -3.44
C ILE A 55 1.43 3.34 -3.67
N VAL A 56 2.58 3.96 -3.87
CA VAL A 56 3.83 3.23 -4.09
C VAL A 56 4.16 2.34 -2.88
N GLU A 57 4.05 2.87 -1.69
CA GLU A 57 4.30 2.10 -0.47
C GLU A 57 3.34 0.90 -0.37
N CYS A 58 2.07 1.11 -0.68
CA CYS A 58 1.09 0.05 -0.67
C CYS A 58 1.42 -1.04 -1.70
N GLN A 59 1.86 -0.65 -2.89
CA GLN A 59 2.27 -1.59 -3.93
C GLN A 59 3.45 -2.44 -3.48
N TRP A 60 4.45 -1.84 -2.83
CA TRP A 60 5.59 -2.56 -2.30
C TRP A 60 5.16 -3.59 -1.25
N GLU A 61 4.31 -3.17 -0.31
CA GLU A 61 3.84 -4.07 0.73
C GLU A 61 3.00 -5.20 0.16
N LEU A 62 2.17 -4.89 -0.85
CA LEU A 62 1.36 -5.90 -1.52
C LEU A 62 2.24 -6.92 -2.23
N SER A 63 3.27 -6.46 -2.94
CA SER A 63 4.20 -7.35 -3.64
C SER A 63 4.91 -8.27 -2.65
N ARG A 64 5.37 -7.72 -1.53
CA ARG A 64 6.04 -8.51 -0.50
C ARG A 64 5.10 -9.54 0.12
N ALA A 65 3.87 -9.14 0.40
CA ALA A 65 2.89 -10.04 0.99
C ALA A 65 2.55 -11.19 0.03
N LEU A 66 2.44 -10.92 -1.26
CA LEU A 66 2.18 -11.94 -2.27
C LEU A 66 3.37 -12.90 -2.40
N ILE A 67 4.58 -12.39 -2.39
CA ILE A 67 5.78 -13.21 -2.45
C ILE A 67 5.83 -14.14 -1.24
N GLU A 68 5.62 -13.62 -0.05
CA GLU A 68 5.65 -14.41 1.16
C GLU A 68 4.57 -15.49 1.19
N ARG A 69 3.40 -15.18 0.61
CA ARG A 69 2.27 -16.10 0.63
C ARG A 69 2.38 -17.21 -0.41
N TYR A 70 2.87 -16.90 -1.61
CA TYR A 70 2.79 -17.81 -2.74
C TYR A 70 4.13 -18.40 -3.17
N LEU A 71 5.25 -17.89 -2.68
CA LEU A 71 6.56 -18.47 -2.97
C LEU A 71 7.05 -19.25 -1.76
N PRO A 72 7.46 -20.54 -1.95
CA PRO A 72 8.08 -21.29 -0.87
C PRO A 72 9.38 -20.61 -0.42
N PRO A 73 9.76 -20.76 0.86
CA PRO A 73 11.01 -20.14 1.35
C PRO A 73 12.24 -20.53 0.53
N ALA A 74 12.31 -21.76 0.05
CA ALA A 74 13.44 -22.22 -0.78
C ALA A 74 13.49 -21.47 -2.11
N ALA A 75 12.34 -21.25 -2.75
CA ALA A 75 12.28 -20.49 -4.00
C ALA A 75 12.62 -19.02 -3.77
N ALA A 76 12.13 -18.44 -2.68
CA ALA A 76 12.45 -17.07 -2.33
C ALA A 76 13.95 -16.89 -2.08
N ALA A 77 14.59 -17.85 -1.40
CA ALA A 77 16.01 -17.82 -1.16
C ALA A 77 16.82 -17.93 -2.48
N SER A 78 16.31 -18.69 -3.44
CA SER A 78 16.96 -18.83 -4.75
C SER A 78 16.91 -17.54 -5.56
N LEU A 79 15.91 -16.71 -5.33
CA LEU A 79 15.78 -15.44 -6.04
C LEU A 79 16.65 -14.34 -5.45
N ALA A 80 17.11 -14.53 -4.25
CA ALA A 80 17.98 -13.57 -3.61
C ALA A 80 19.42 -13.78 -4.07
#